data_156a637c4a18553f50f4ae0afa543196
#
_entry.id   156a637c4a18553f50f4ae0afa543196
#
_cell.length_a   1.000
_cell.length_b   1.000
_cell.length_c   1.000
_cell.angle_alpha   90.00
_cell.angle_beta   90.00
_cell.angle_gamma   90.00
#
_symmetry.space_group_name_H-M   'P 1'
#
loop_
_entity.id
_entity.type
_entity.pdbx_description
1 polymer ?
#
loop_
_entity_poly.entity_id
_entity_poly.type
_entity_poly.pdbx_seq_one_letter_code
_entity_poly.pdbx_strand_id
1 'polypeptide(L)'
;MADELNEINTRPGEEMVLDETIDLEEYARLGKQPPLAKGYRIRVNGEAFVVPDPVVTGREILTLAGLIPAENYTLRVKMAGEKPERVPLDKKIDLRHKGVEKFKALPRDQTEG
;
A
#
# COMPACT_ATOMS: atom_id res chain seq x y z
N MET A 1 21.78 25.60 -3.43
CA MET A 1 22.83 25.06 -3.59
C MET A 1 23.04 23.66 -3.13
N ALA A 2 23.05 23.40 -1.93
CA ALA A 2 23.33 22.06 -1.52
C ALA A 2 22.32 21.03 -1.96
N ASP A 3 21.13 21.43 -2.17
CA ASP A 3 20.11 20.45 -2.52
C ASP A 3 20.30 19.86 -3.87
N GLU A 4 20.90 20.55 -4.74
CA GLU A 4 21.09 19.97 -6.04
C GLU A 4 21.98 18.79 -5.99
N LEU A 5 22.77 18.69 -4.96
CA LEU A 5 23.66 17.57 -4.86
C LEU A 5 22.92 16.28 -4.78
N ASN A 6 21.74 16.30 -4.20
CA ASN A 6 21.00 15.07 -4.02
C ASN A 6 20.50 14.50 -5.31
N GLU A 7 20.12 15.35 -6.20
CA GLU A 7 19.59 14.84 -7.44
C GLU A 7 20.67 14.29 -8.33
N ILE A 8 21.84 14.82 -8.18
CA ILE A 8 22.92 14.40 -9.02
C ILE A 8 23.31 12.97 -8.76
N ASN A 9 22.97 12.46 -7.59
CA ASN A 9 23.32 11.10 -7.26
C ASN A 9 22.49 10.07 -7.97
N THR A 10 21.42 10.48 -8.58
CA THR A 10 20.55 9.55 -9.27
C THR A 10 21.05 9.39 -10.70
N ARG A 11 21.33 8.15 -11.09
CA ARG A 11 21.76 7.89 -12.46
C ARG A 11 20.59 7.90 -13.40
N PRO A 12 20.83 8.17 -14.68
CA PRO A 12 19.77 8.10 -15.67
C PRO A 12 19.10 6.72 -15.63
N GLY A 13 17.80 6.72 -15.55
CA GLY A 13 17.05 5.48 -15.53
C GLY A 13 16.90 4.87 -14.16
N GLU A 14 17.54 5.43 -13.15
CA GLU A 14 17.39 4.98 -11.78
C GLU A 14 16.50 5.91 -11.01
N GLU A 15 15.75 5.35 -10.09
CA GLU A 15 14.86 6.13 -9.27
C GLU A 15 15.44 6.25 -7.87
N MET A 16 15.39 7.45 -7.32
CA MET A 16 15.88 7.65 -5.97
C MET A 16 14.90 7.05 -4.98
N VAL A 17 15.42 6.35 -3.98
CA VAL A 17 14.59 5.78 -2.92
C VAL A 17 14.60 6.76 -1.75
N LEU A 18 13.42 7.24 -1.36
CA LEU A 18 13.32 8.17 -0.25
C LEU A 18 13.55 7.46 1.07
N ASP A 19 14.30 8.10 1.94
CA ASP A 19 14.60 7.54 3.26
C ASP A 19 13.52 7.94 4.25
N GLU A 20 12.27 7.68 3.89
CA GLU A 20 11.14 7.99 4.75
C GLU A 20 9.99 7.08 4.42
N THR A 21 9.00 7.08 5.30
CA THR A 21 7.79 6.29 5.11
C THR A 21 6.74 7.15 4.43
N ILE A 22 6.17 6.64 3.37
CA ILE A 22 5.14 7.32 2.59
C ILE A 22 3.77 6.91 3.08
N ASP A 23 2.91 7.88 3.36
CA ASP A 23 1.54 7.61 3.78
C ASP A 23 0.67 7.52 2.53
N LEU A 24 0.27 6.31 2.18
CA LEU A 24 -0.46 6.09 0.93
C LEU A 24 -1.81 6.79 0.92
N GLU A 25 -2.50 6.83 2.05
CA GLU A 25 -3.79 7.48 2.08
C GLU A 25 -3.67 8.96 1.73
N GLU A 26 -2.62 9.59 2.23
CA GLU A 26 -2.44 11.00 1.93
C GLU A 26 -2.08 11.22 0.46
N TYR A 27 -1.24 10.37 -0.10
CA TYR A 27 -0.91 10.48 -1.51
C TYR A 27 -2.13 10.27 -2.39
N ALA A 28 -3.00 9.33 -2.00
CA ALA A 28 -4.23 9.10 -2.74
C ALA A 28 -5.12 10.32 -2.69
N ARG A 29 -5.22 10.94 -1.51
CA ARG A 29 -6.05 12.11 -1.34
C ARG A 29 -5.55 13.28 -2.18
N LEU A 30 -4.24 13.38 -2.35
CA LEU A 30 -3.64 14.45 -3.14
C LEU A 30 -3.56 14.12 -4.62
N GLY A 31 -3.95 12.92 -5.01
CA GLY A 31 -3.89 12.53 -6.41
C GLY A 31 -2.48 12.35 -6.93
N LYS A 32 -1.55 12.00 -6.06
CA LYS A 32 -0.15 11.85 -6.43
C LYS A 32 0.26 10.38 -6.43
N GLN A 33 1.19 10.05 -7.31
CA GLN A 33 1.75 8.71 -7.33
C GLN A 33 2.87 8.62 -6.30
N PRO A 34 2.84 7.59 -5.43
CA PRO A 34 3.91 7.44 -4.44
C PRO A 34 5.25 7.13 -5.10
N PRO A 35 6.33 7.73 -4.61
CA PRO A 35 7.67 7.44 -5.10
C PRO A 35 8.21 6.18 -4.43
N LEU A 36 9.37 5.74 -4.87
CA LEU A 36 10.07 4.67 -4.16
C LEU A 36 10.52 5.22 -2.80
N ALA A 37 10.26 4.47 -1.76
CA ALA A 37 10.60 4.88 -0.41
C ALA A 37 10.95 3.66 0.41
N LYS A 38 11.50 3.88 1.60
CA LYS A 38 11.90 2.77 2.44
C LYS A 38 10.70 2.09 3.11
N GLY A 39 9.54 2.74 3.11
CA GLY A 39 8.37 2.14 3.70
C GLY A 39 7.11 2.81 3.22
N TYR A 40 6.00 2.08 3.29
CA TYR A 40 4.71 2.58 2.86
C TYR A 40 3.69 2.31 3.96
N ARG A 41 3.07 3.38 4.44
CA ARG A 41 2.04 3.24 5.48
C ARG A 41 0.71 2.96 4.80
N ILE A 42 0.13 1.83 5.16
CA ILE A 42 -1.19 1.45 4.67
C ILE A 42 -2.15 1.42 5.84
N ARG A 43 -3.43 1.43 5.54
CA ARG A 43 -4.45 1.30 6.57
C ARG A 43 -5.30 0.07 6.28
N VAL A 44 -5.48 -0.76 7.30
CA VAL A 44 -6.32 -1.93 7.21
C VAL A 44 -7.35 -1.81 8.33
N ASN A 45 -8.62 -1.69 7.95
CA ASN A 45 -9.71 -1.48 8.91
C ASN A 45 -9.45 -0.28 9.80
N GLY A 46 -8.84 0.76 9.22
CA GLY A 46 -8.58 1.99 9.96
C GLY A 46 -7.30 1.99 10.77
N GLU A 47 -6.60 0.88 10.82
CA GLU A 47 -5.38 0.77 11.60
C GLU A 47 -4.17 0.87 10.67
N ALA A 48 -3.14 1.60 11.09
CA ALA A 48 -1.99 1.86 10.25
C ALA A 48 -0.92 0.80 10.42
N PHE A 49 -0.33 0.39 9.29
CA PHE A 49 0.79 -0.55 9.28
C PHE A 49 1.78 -0.08 8.24
N VAL A 50 3.05 -0.40 8.45
CA VAL A 50 4.10 0.01 7.51
C VAL A 50 4.64 -1.20 6.79
N VAL A 51 4.65 -1.10 5.45
CA VAL A 51 5.14 -2.16 4.57
C VAL A 51 6.47 -1.71 3.99
N PRO A 52 7.54 -2.50 4.13
CA PRO A 52 8.84 -2.07 3.62
C PRO A 52 8.98 -2.20 2.11
N ASP A 53 8.13 -2.99 1.47
CA ASP A 53 8.23 -3.20 0.02
C ASP A 53 7.09 -2.53 -0.71
N PRO A 54 7.35 -2.05 -1.94
CA PRO A 54 6.27 -1.44 -2.72
C PRO A 54 5.31 -2.45 -3.32
N VAL A 55 5.67 -3.72 -3.39
CA VAL A 55 4.79 -4.74 -3.95
C VAL A 55 4.55 -5.80 -2.89
N VAL A 56 3.28 -6.07 -2.59
CA VAL A 56 2.90 -7.05 -1.57
C VAL A 56 1.67 -7.81 -2.06
N THR A 57 1.43 -8.97 -1.45
CA THR A 57 0.22 -9.73 -1.76
C THR A 57 -0.85 -9.44 -0.73
N GLY A 58 -2.09 -9.81 -1.07
CA GLY A 58 -3.18 -9.67 -0.10
C GLY A 58 -2.91 -10.48 1.15
N ARG A 59 -2.32 -11.67 0.98
CA ARG A 59 -1.98 -12.52 2.12
C ARG A 59 -0.98 -11.82 3.04
N GLU A 60 0.00 -11.14 2.46
CA GLU A 60 0.98 -10.43 3.26
C GLU A 60 0.37 -9.27 4.03
N ILE A 61 -0.57 -8.58 3.40
CA ILE A 61 -1.26 -7.47 4.08
C ILE A 61 -2.05 -7.99 5.27
N LEU A 62 -2.79 -9.08 5.08
CA LEU A 62 -3.58 -9.63 6.18
C LEU A 62 -2.70 -10.14 7.31
N THR A 63 -1.60 -10.79 6.94
CA THR A 63 -0.68 -11.31 7.95
C THR A 63 -0.07 -10.17 8.76
N LEU A 64 0.33 -9.11 8.07
CA LEU A 64 0.90 -7.94 8.74
C LEU A 64 -0.10 -7.33 9.71
N ALA A 65 -1.37 -7.34 9.35
CA ALA A 65 -2.40 -6.77 10.21
C ALA A 65 -2.85 -7.71 11.32
N GLY A 66 -2.25 -8.90 11.41
CA GLY A 66 -2.61 -9.84 12.45
C GLY A 66 -3.88 -10.62 12.17
N LEU A 67 -4.37 -10.56 10.93
CA LEU A 67 -5.60 -11.25 10.54
C LEU A 67 -5.24 -12.59 9.93
N ILE A 68 -5.03 -13.57 10.78
CA ILE A 68 -4.56 -14.87 10.38
C ILE A 68 -5.47 -15.95 10.93
N PRO A 69 -5.61 -17.04 10.19
CA PRO A 69 -5.02 -17.27 8.86
C PRO A 69 -5.71 -16.41 7.81
N ALA A 70 -4.93 -15.99 6.83
CA ALA A 70 -5.43 -15.07 5.81
C ALA A 70 -6.62 -15.64 5.06
N GLU A 71 -6.66 -16.95 4.92
CA GLU A 71 -7.74 -17.59 4.19
C GLU A 71 -9.11 -17.35 4.80
N ASN A 72 -9.15 -16.96 6.06
CA ASN A 72 -10.41 -16.73 6.74
C ASN A 72 -10.96 -15.32 6.52
N TYR A 73 -10.29 -14.52 5.72
CA TYR A 73 -10.68 -13.14 5.51
C TYR A 73 -10.84 -12.79 4.04
N THR A 74 -11.72 -11.84 3.77
CA THR A 74 -11.85 -11.24 2.45
C THR A 74 -11.23 -9.85 2.52
N LEU A 75 -10.28 -9.59 1.65
CA LEU A 75 -9.58 -8.30 1.62
C LEU A 75 -10.07 -7.48 0.44
N ARG A 76 -10.32 -6.20 0.68
CA ARG A 76 -10.72 -5.28 -0.37
C ARG A 76 -9.82 -4.06 -0.33
N VAL A 77 -9.56 -3.49 -1.51
CA VAL A 77 -8.79 -2.26 -1.61
C VAL A 77 -9.72 -1.15 -2.05
N LYS A 78 -9.60 0.00 -1.38
CA LYS A 78 -10.37 1.19 -1.76
C LYS A 78 -9.43 2.10 -2.53
N MET A 79 -9.73 2.32 -3.80
CA MET A 79 -9.00 3.27 -4.61
C MET A 79 -9.72 4.60 -4.59
N ALA A 80 -8.96 5.69 -4.70
CA ALA A 80 -9.54 7.02 -4.67
C ALA A 80 -10.56 7.16 -5.80
N GLY A 81 -11.78 7.55 -5.43
CA GLY A 81 -12.82 7.77 -6.42
C GLY A 81 -13.48 6.51 -6.94
N GLU A 82 -13.19 5.36 -6.38
CA GLU A 82 -13.75 4.11 -6.86
C GLU A 82 -14.34 3.30 -5.71
N LYS A 83 -15.14 2.32 -6.06
CA LYS A 83 -15.72 1.43 -5.07
C LYS A 83 -14.67 0.42 -4.62
N PRO A 84 -14.79 -0.09 -3.38
CA PRO A 84 -13.85 -1.11 -2.93
C PRO A 84 -13.88 -2.33 -3.83
N GLU A 85 -12.72 -2.90 -4.04
CA GLU A 85 -12.57 -4.03 -4.94
C GLU A 85 -11.86 -5.16 -4.22
N ARG A 86 -12.32 -6.40 -4.46
CA ARG A 86 -11.73 -7.54 -3.80
C ARG A 86 -10.31 -7.78 -4.26
N VAL A 87 -9.45 -8.16 -3.32
CA VAL A 87 -8.05 -8.47 -3.59
C VAL A 87 -7.82 -9.94 -3.30
N PRO A 88 -7.57 -10.76 -4.33
CA PRO A 88 -7.23 -12.17 -4.07
C PRO A 88 -5.97 -12.28 -3.24
N LEU A 89 -5.91 -13.35 -2.43
CA LEU A 89 -4.81 -13.48 -1.47
C LEU A 89 -3.43 -13.50 -2.10
N ASP A 90 -3.29 -14.15 -3.24
CA ASP A 90 -1.98 -14.30 -3.83
C ASP A 90 -1.72 -13.32 -4.96
N LYS A 91 -2.59 -12.34 -5.14
CA LYS A 91 -2.38 -11.33 -6.14
C LYS A 91 -1.40 -10.28 -5.62
N LYS A 92 -0.44 -9.93 -6.44
CA LYS A 92 0.50 -8.88 -6.09
C LYS A 92 -0.14 -7.52 -6.29
N ILE A 93 0.05 -6.65 -5.30
CA ILE A 93 -0.49 -5.30 -5.31
C ILE A 93 0.68 -4.35 -5.36
N ASP A 94 0.66 -3.43 -6.31
CA ASP A 94 1.68 -2.40 -6.42
C ASP A 94 1.21 -1.20 -5.61
N LEU A 95 1.84 -0.97 -4.47
CA LEU A 95 1.45 0.12 -3.58
C LEU A 95 1.78 1.48 -4.16
N ARG A 96 2.60 1.51 -5.22
CA ARG A 96 2.91 2.78 -5.88
C ARG A 96 1.89 3.12 -6.95
N HIS A 97 0.91 2.27 -7.16
CA HIS A 97 -0.16 2.59 -8.08
C HIS A 97 -0.93 3.79 -7.54
N LYS A 98 -1.16 4.78 -8.40
CA LYS A 98 -1.81 6.00 -7.96
C LYS A 98 -3.20 5.69 -7.43
N GLY A 99 -3.52 6.24 -6.27
CA GLY A 99 -4.86 6.17 -5.75
C GLY A 99 -5.14 5.09 -4.71
N VAL A 100 -4.14 4.29 -4.32
CA VAL A 100 -4.36 3.29 -3.29
C VAL A 100 -4.64 4.02 -1.98
N GLU A 101 -5.87 3.93 -1.50
CA GLU A 101 -6.30 4.70 -0.35
C GLU A 101 -6.25 3.93 0.96
N LYS A 102 -6.92 2.77 1.00
CA LYS A 102 -6.96 1.98 2.22
C LYS A 102 -7.47 0.59 1.91
N PHE A 103 -7.38 -0.28 2.91
CA PHE A 103 -7.81 -1.67 2.78
C PHE A 103 -8.85 -1.98 3.84
N LYS A 104 -9.72 -2.93 3.53
CA LYS A 104 -10.72 -3.40 4.46
C LYS A 104 -10.75 -4.91 4.43
N ALA A 105 -10.77 -5.53 5.62
CA ALA A 105 -10.77 -6.98 5.73
C ALA A 105 -11.94 -7.41 6.59
N LEU A 106 -12.65 -8.44 6.14
CA LEU A 106 -13.80 -8.96 6.86
C LEU A 106 -13.68 -10.47 6.94
N PRO A 107 -14.10 -11.08 8.06
CA PRO A 107 -14.13 -12.53 8.14
C PRO A 107 -15.04 -13.10 7.07
N ARG A 108 -14.62 -14.19 6.45
CA ARG A 108 -15.40 -14.77 5.37
C ARG A 108 -16.78 -15.22 5.82
N ASP A 109 -16.88 -15.73 7.03
CA ASP A 109 -18.17 -16.16 7.53
C ASP A 109 -19.21 -15.06 7.45
N GLN A 110 -18.80 -13.84 7.77
CA GLN A 110 -19.75 -12.74 7.80
C GLN A 110 -20.07 -12.22 6.43
N THR A 111 -19.18 -12.43 5.49
CA THR A 111 -19.39 -11.94 4.13
C THR A 111 -20.34 -12.85 3.38
N GLU A 112 -20.57 -14.04 3.90
CA GLU A 112 -21.46 -14.97 3.26
C GLU A 112 -22.91 -14.61 3.44
N GLY A 113 -23.19 -13.97 4.53
CA GLY A 113 -24.56 -13.67 4.90
C GLY A 113 -25.34 -12.85 3.93
#